data_60865236effb03e44a24dbc474f5ef2b
#
_entry.id   60865236effb03e44a24dbc474f5ef2b
#
_cell.length_a   1.000
_cell.length_b   1.000
_cell.length_c   1.000
_cell.angle_alpha   90.00
_cell.angle_beta   90.00
_cell.angle_gamma   90.00
#
_symmetry.space_group_name_H-M   'P 1'
#
loop_
_entity.id
_entity.type
_entity.pdbx_description
1 polymer ?
#
loop_
_entity_poly.entity_id
_entity_poly.type
_entity_poly.pdbx_seq_one_letter_code
_entity_poly.pdbx_strand_id
1 'polypeptide(L)'
;MFAVRLVAQSAQPIQVPSSLLAIRSAAWFFDLPNQFGLCFRKATSVASGEFHETLVIPIIVVSQFIVCLSRAFAYFNHLLQLDNSMWNNDLKFKLALIAFTAGAAGFLLMRHGMRFDYLSAGPAFMTIAGLLPFAIVFDVRKLKQFSNLLIGFLCMVGFNLCLAVLTYAGTPLNAPLADSWLMKSDAMLGVHLPSVVEWMAHHPWIYVIMNRAYYSVLPSTLLAIVVLGFDSDVRRLRSFVSQFMIAGLLTTAIYFVLPAEAPTAAFGYAATPAQQRFIEHFHSLRSGELTVISMNSLEGLITFPSFHTTWAVLLAFAFRPYKWLFLPMVVLNAAVCVSTVTTGWHYATDVLGGVVVALVAAQTTIRLGKWTDLDLESTKAEFTMKTGLALTVAHPLGPCRMLSS
;
A
#
# COMPACT_ATOMS: atom_id res chain seq x y z
N MET A 1 -64.46 -35.83 -8.20
CA MET A 1 -63.47 -36.61 -8.95
C MET A 1 -63.45 -36.15 -10.40
N PHE A 2 -63.27 -34.87 -10.62
CA PHE A 2 -63.08 -34.23 -11.93
C PHE A 2 -62.53 -32.84 -11.66
N ALA A 3 -61.20 -32.66 -11.66
CA ALA A 3 -60.53 -31.38 -11.81
C ALA A 3 -59.01 -31.47 -11.43
N VAL A 4 -58.26 -32.48 -11.91
CA VAL A 4 -56.80 -32.51 -11.84
C VAL A 4 -56.24 -33.18 -13.10
N ARG A 5 -56.59 -32.62 -14.27
CA ARG A 5 -55.99 -33.04 -15.53
C ARG A 5 -56.12 -31.95 -16.59
N LEU A 6 -55.46 -30.82 -16.38
CA LEU A 6 -55.28 -29.84 -17.47
C LEU A 6 -54.36 -28.69 -17.02
N VAL A 7 -53.11 -28.99 -16.62
CA VAL A 7 -51.98 -28.02 -16.64
C VAL A 7 -50.67 -28.80 -16.73
N ALA A 8 -50.44 -29.53 -17.80
CA ALA A 8 -49.21 -30.20 -18.07
C ALA A 8 -48.87 -30.20 -19.58
N GLN A 9 -49.10 -29.08 -20.25
CA GLN A 9 -48.64 -28.88 -21.63
C GLN A 9 -48.43 -27.37 -21.84
N SER A 10 -47.28 -26.87 -21.52
CA SER A 10 -46.56 -25.72 -22.14
C SER A 10 -45.51 -25.14 -21.18
N ALA A 11 -44.59 -25.97 -20.69
CA ALA A 11 -43.38 -25.44 -20.09
C ALA A 11 -42.22 -25.58 -21.11
N GLN A 12 -42.02 -24.53 -21.90
CA GLN A 12 -40.73 -24.36 -22.57
C GLN A 12 -39.65 -24.23 -21.50
N PRO A 13 -38.43 -24.79 -21.70
CA PRO A 13 -37.36 -24.65 -20.74
C PRO A 13 -36.99 -23.17 -20.63
N ILE A 14 -37.20 -22.62 -19.43
CA ILE A 14 -36.72 -21.27 -19.08
C ILE A 14 -35.21 -21.28 -19.20
N GLN A 15 -34.72 -20.57 -20.21
CA GLN A 15 -33.30 -20.24 -20.30
C GLN A 15 -32.96 -19.38 -19.07
N VAL A 16 -32.27 -19.98 -18.09
CA VAL A 16 -31.77 -19.30 -16.89
C VAL A 16 -30.67 -18.33 -17.36
N PRO A 17 -30.82 -17.01 -17.14
CA PRO A 17 -29.80 -16.05 -17.51
C PRO A 17 -28.46 -16.41 -16.85
N SER A 18 -27.36 -16.23 -17.57
CA SER A 18 -25.98 -16.48 -17.09
C SER A 18 -25.62 -15.74 -15.79
N SER A 19 -26.38 -14.69 -15.41
CA SER A 19 -26.29 -14.00 -14.14
C SER A 19 -26.70 -14.83 -12.91
N LEU A 20 -27.56 -15.86 -13.06
CA LEU A 20 -27.96 -16.76 -11.96
C LEU A 20 -26.92 -17.87 -11.68
N LEU A 21 -26.10 -18.21 -12.64
CA LEU A 21 -24.93 -19.11 -12.43
C LEU A 21 -23.87 -18.45 -11.54
N ALA A 22 -23.70 -17.13 -11.64
CA ALA A 22 -22.78 -16.38 -10.77
C ALA A 22 -23.25 -16.33 -9.30
N ILE A 23 -24.57 -16.38 -9.04
CA ILE A 23 -25.14 -16.40 -7.68
C ILE A 23 -24.94 -17.77 -7.01
N ARG A 24 -24.98 -18.88 -7.77
CA ARG A 24 -24.65 -20.20 -7.24
C ARG A 24 -23.16 -20.35 -6.86
N SER A 25 -22.27 -19.70 -7.59
CA SER A 25 -20.84 -19.70 -7.25
C SER A 25 -20.51 -18.83 -6.03
N ALA A 26 -21.31 -17.76 -5.77
CA ALA A 26 -21.14 -16.93 -4.57
C ALA A 26 -21.65 -17.64 -3.29
N ALA A 27 -22.70 -18.45 -3.38
CA ALA A 27 -23.19 -19.26 -2.25
C ALA A 27 -22.12 -20.25 -1.74
N TRP A 28 -21.24 -20.71 -2.64
CA TRP A 28 -20.12 -21.57 -2.27
C TRP A 28 -19.06 -20.87 -1.42
N PHE A 29 -18.89 -19.55 -1.61
CA PHE A 29 -17.93 -18.73 -0.84
C PHE A 29 -18.40 -18.50 0.61
N PHE A 30 -19.72 -18.49 0.86
CA PHE A 30 -20.29 -18.38 2.21
C PHE A 30 -20.28 -19.72 2.97
N ASP A 31 -20.05 -20.84 2.27
CA ASP A 31 -19.96 -22.18 2.88
C ASP A 31 -18.52 -22.63 3.17
N LEU A 32 -17.53 -21.83 2.76
CA LEU A 32 -16.10 -22.08 3.04
C LEU A 32 -15.79 -22.29 4.54
N PRO A 33 -16.32 -21.49 5.49
CA PRO A 33 -16.10 -21.72 6.91
C PRO A 33 -16.66 -23.05 7.40
N ASN A 34 -17.79 -23.51 6.87
CA ASN A 34 -18.39 -24.80 7.23
C ASN A 34 -17.62 -25.99 6.65
N GLN A 35 -17.09 -25.84 5.42
CA GLN A 35 -16.25 -26.87 4.82
C GLN A 35 -14.87 -26.96 5.49
N PHE A 36 -14.29 -25.83 5.92
CA PHE A 36 -13.08 -25.82 6.75
C PHE A 36 -13.32 -26.53 8.09
N GLY A 37 -14.44 -26.26 8.74
CA GLY A 37 -14.84 -26.92 9.99
C GLY A 37 -15.04 -28.45 9.84
N LEU A 38 -15.60 -28.90 8.72
CA LEU A 38 -15.80 -30.32 8.40
C LEU A 38 -14.50 -31.05 8.05
N CYS A 39 -13.58 -30.40 7.30
CA CYS A 39 -12.25 -30.94 7.02
C CYS A 39 -11.40 -31.02 8.29
N PHE A 40 -11.49 -30.03 9.17
CA PHE A 40 -10.77 -30.04 10.46
C PHE A 40 -11.28 -31.17 11.39
N ARG A 41 -12.61 -31.37 11.49
CA ARG A 41 -13.20 -32.47 12.26
C ARG A 41 -12.86 -33.86 11.69
N LYS A 42 -12.76 -34.01 10.36
CA LYS A 42 -12.34 -35.30 9.76
C LYS A 42 -10.85 -35.54 9.98
N ALA A 43 -10.00 -34.52 9.93
CA ALA A 43 -8.57 -34.70 10.21
C ALA A 43 -8.30 -35.08 11.67
N THR A 44 -9.06 -34.56 12.65
CA THR A 44 -8.91 -34.91 14.07
C THR A 44 -9.51 -36.27 14.41
N SER A 45 -10.49 -36.79 13.66
CA SER A 45 -11.08 -38.13 13.91
C SER A 45 -10.24 -39.30 13.40
N VAL A 46 -9.27 -39.03 12.49
CA VAL A 46 -8.34 -40.05 11.95
C VAL A 46 -7.06 -40.20 12.79
N ALA A 47 -6.80 -39.24 13.70
CA ALA A 47 -5.54 -39.10 14.45
C ALA A 47 -5.58 -39.78 15.85
N SER A 48 -6.43 -40.78 16.10
CA SER A 48 -6.52 -41.46 17.38
C SER A 48 -5.54 -42.68 17.56
N GLY A 49 -4.32 -42.56 17.01
CA GLY A 49 -3.26 -43.56 17.19
C GLY A 49 -1.94 -42.88 17.59
N GLU A 50 -1.41 -43.22 18.71
CA GLU A 50 -0.42 -42.53 19.55
C GLU A 50 1.00 -42.33 18.99
N PHE A 51 1.32 -42.48 17.71
CA PHE A 51 2.74 -42.36 17.27
C PHE A 51 3.02 -41.54 15.99
N HIS A 52 2.02 -40.87 15.40
CA HIS A 52 2.22 -40.14 14.12
C HIS A 52 1.77 -38.68 14.12
N GLU A 53 1.48 -38.07 15.27
CA GLU A 53 0.86 -36.73 15.32
C GLU A 53 1.77 -35.56 14.89
N THR A 54 3.08 -35.64 15.05
CA THR A 54 3.99 -34.50 14.83
C THR A 54 4.26 -34.17 13.36
N LEU A 55 4.06 -35.13 12.46
CA LEU A 55 4.39 -34.94 11.02
C LEU A 55 3.16 -35.06 10.09
N VAL A 56 2.18 -35.89 10.43
CA VAL A 56 1.04 -36.17 9.53
C VAL A 56 0.03 -35.02 9.52
N ILE A 57 -0.25 -34.41 10.67
CA ILE A 57 -1.19 -33.27 10.75
C ILE A 57 -0.70 -32.06 9.97
N PRO A 58 0.56 -31.60 10.09
CA PRO A 58 1.10 -30.53 9.26
C PRO A 58 1.05 -30.83 7.75
N ILE A 59 1.34 -32.07 7.36
CA ILE A 59 1.31 -32.47 5.92
C ILE A 59 -0.13 -32.45 5.39
N ILE A 60 -1.10 -32.93 6.14
CA ILE A 60 -2.51 -32.89 5.74
C ILE A 60 -3.02 -31.45 5.68
N VAL A 61 -2.70 -30.62 6.65
CA VAL A 61 -3.08 -29.20 6.66
C VAL A 61 -2.44 -28.45 5.48
N VAL A 62 -1.16 -28.68 5.23
CA VAL A 62 -0.44 -28.08 4.09
C VAL A 62 -1.00 -28.60 2.76
N SER A 63 -1.29 -29.88 2.62
CA SER A 63 -1.87 -30.44 1.39
C SER A 63 -3.29 -29.90 1.13
N GLN A 64 -4.13 -29.78 2.14
CA GLN A 64 -5.46 -29.19 2.03
C GLN A 64 -5.39 -27.69 1.72
N PHE A 65 -4.44 -26.98 2.31
CA PHE A 65 -4.16 -25.58 2.00
C PHE A 65 -3.71 -25.39 0.55
N ILE A 66 -2.82 -26.27 0.04
CA ILE A 66 -2.39 -26.27 -1.37
C ILE A 66 -3.56 -26.56 -2.31
N VAL A 67 -4.45 -27.49 -1.97
CA VAL A 67 -5.65 -27.81 -2.75
C VAL A 67 -6.64 -26.64 -2.74
N CYS A 68 -6.84 -25.97 -1.60
CA CYS A 68 -7.64 -24.74 -1.52
C CYS A 68 -7.02 -23.60 -2.34
N LEU A 69 -5.71 -23.41 -2.26
CA LEU A 69 -4.97 -22.41 -3.04
C LEU A 69 -5.05 -22.70 -4.54
N SER A 70 -4.90 -23.96 -4.97
CA SER A 70 -5.00 -24.35 -6.38
C SER A 70 -6.42 -24.16 -6.93
N ARG A 71 -7.45 -24.44 -6.15
CA ARG A 71 -8.85 -24.20 -6.53
C ARG A 71 -9.18 -22.69 -6.55
N ALA A 72 -8.71 -21.94 -5.55
CA ALA A 72 -8.82 -20.49 -5.54
C ALA A 72 -8.09 -19.87 -6.74
N PHE A 73 -6.93 -20.41 -7.11
CA PHE A 73 -6.15 -19.97 -8.26
C PHE A 73 -6.83 -20.34 -9.60
N ALA A 74 -7.41 -21.53 -9.71
CA ALA A 74 -8.18 -21.93 -10.90
C ALA A 74 -9.45 -21.08 -11.05
N TYR A 75 -10.17 -20.79 -9.95
CA TYR A 75 -11.31 -19.87 -9.94
C TYR A 75 -10.89 -18.43 -10.23
N PHE A 76 -9.75 -18.00 -9.71
CA PHE A 76 -9.14 -16.71 -9.99
C PHE A 76 -8.76 -16.57 -11.48
N ASN A 77 -8.17 -17.61 -12.10
CA ASN A 77 -7.88 -17.62 -13.53
C ASN A 77 -9.17 -17.58 -14.39
N HIS A 78 -10.24 -18.23 -13.95
CA HIS A 78 -11.54 -18.16 -14.64
C HIS A 78 -12.17 -16.76 -14.52
N LEU A 79 -12.04 -16.10 -13.36
CA LEU A 79 -12.44 -14.70 -13.16
C LEU A 79 -11.61 -13.71 -13.98
N LEU A 80 -10.31 -14.01 -14.18
CA LEU A 80 -9.42 -13.21 -15.03
C LEU A 80 -9.81 -13.19 -16.50
N GLN A 81 -10.52 -14.23 -16.98
CA GLN A 81 -11.02 -14.30 -18.34
C GLN A 81 -12.32 -13.53 -18.56
N LEU A 82 -13.03 -13.14 -17.47
CA LEU A 82 -14.38 -12.56 -17.57
C LEU A 82 -14.42 -11.04 -17.79
N ASP A 83 -13.39 -10.29 -17.48
CA ASP A 83 -13.27 -8.86 -17.85
C ASP A 83 -11.89 -8.29 -17.46
N ASN A 84 -11.17 -7.72 -18.40
CA ASN A 84 -9.82 -7.13 -18.20
C ASN A 84 -9.80 -5.83 -17.38
N SER A 85 -10.90 -5.47 -16.69
CA SER A 85 -11.04 -4.15 -16.06
C SER A 85 -10.22 -3.96 -14.79
N MET A 86 -9.99 -5.03 -14.01
CA MET A 86 -9.18 -4.99 -12.79
C MET A 86 -7.68 -5.07 -13.10
N TRP A 87 -7.29 -5.88 -14.08
CA TRP A 87 -5.89 -6.09 -14.51
C TRP A 87 -5.42 -5.03 -15.51
N ASN A 88 -5.60 -3.77 -15.16
CA ASN A 88 -5.08 -2.68 -15.97
C ASN A 88 -3.55 -2.51 -15.78
N ASN A 89 -2.93 -1.76 -16.67
CA ASN A 89 -1.49 -1.52 -16.63
C ASN A 89 -1.02 -0.84 -15.34
N ASP A 90 -1.88 -0.04 -14.71
CA ASP A 90 -1.62 0.62 -13.43
C ASP A 90 -1.48 -0.40 -12.28
N LEU A 91 -2.37 -1.41 -12.19
CA LEU A 91 -2.24 -2.46 -11.17
C LEU A 91 -1.01 -3.33 -11.42
N LYS A 92 -0.76 -3.71 -12.68
CA LYS A 92 0.46 -4.48 -13.06
C LYS A 92 1.72 -3.73 -12.65
N PHE A 93 1.78 -2.42 -12.88
CA PHE A 93 2.89 -1.56 -12.47
C PHE A 93 3.09 -1.57 -10.95
N LYS A 94 2.01 -1.40 -10.15
CA LYS A 94 2.09 -1.44 -8.68
C LYS A 94 2.55 -2.81 -8.17
N LEU A 95 2.03 -3.89 -8.73
CA LEU A 95 2.46 -5.24 -8.38
C LEU A 95 3.92 -5.49 -8.75
N ALA A 96 4.40 -4.96 -9.88
CA ALA A 96 5.80 -5.02 -10.26
C ALA A 96 6.69 -4.25 -9.26
N LEU A 97 6.27 -3.07 -8.78
CA LEU A 97 6.98 -2.34 -7.74
C LEU A 97 7.01 -3.12 -6.42
N ILE A 98 5.92 -3.73 -6.00
CA ILE A 98 5.87 -4.58 -4.79
C ILE A 98 6.80 -5.78 -4.94
N ALA A 99 6.74 -6.49 -6.08
CA ALA A 99 7.59 -7.64 -6.36
C ALA A 99 9.08 -7.25 -6.40
N PHE A 100 9.41 -6.12 -7.02
CA PHE A 100 10.78 -5.58 -7.02
C PHE A 100 11.26 -5.27 -5.60
N THR A 101 10.43 -4.58 -4.80
CA THR A 101 10.77 -4.23 -3.40
C THR A 101 10.96 -5.48 -2.55
N ALA A 102 10.06 -6.47 -2.68
CA ALA A 102 10.17 -7.75 -1.98
C ALA A 102 11.40 -8.55 -2.42
N GLY A 103 11.69 -8.59 -3.73
CA GLY A 103 12.87 -9.25 -4.27
C GLY A 103 14.18 -8.62 -3.78
N ALA A 104 14.25 -7.28 -3.79
CA ALA A 104 15.39 -6.54 -3.26
C ALA A 104 15.57 -6.77 -1.75
N ALA A 105 14.47 -6.75 -0.98
CA ALA A 105 14.50 -7.06 0.45
C ALA A 105 14.99 -8.49 0.70
N GLY A 106 14.45 -9.48 0.00
CA GLY A 106 14.87 -10.87 0.09
C GLY A 106 16.34 -11.09 -0.26
N PHE A 107 16.82 -10.43 -1.32
CA PHE A 107 18.24 -10.46 -1.70
C PHE A 107 19.15 -9.91 -0.59
N LEU A 108 18.80 -8.75 -0.01
CA LEU A 108 19.60 -8.14 1.08
C LEU A 108 19.52 -8.95 2.37
N LEU A 109 18.36 -9.54 2.72
CA LEU A 109 18.25 -10.47 3.84
C LEU A 109 19.22 -11.65 3.69
N MET A 110 19.23 -12.28 2.52
CA MET A 110 20.16 -13.39 2.24
C MET A 110 21.62 -12.93 2.25
N ARG A 111 21.91 -11.76 1.68
CA ARG A 111 23.26 -11.19 1.60
C ARG A 111 23.87 -10.92 2.97
N HIS A 112 23.05 -10.48 3.93
CA HIS A 112 23.48 -10.14 5.29
C HIS A 112 23.18 -11.24 6.32
N GLY A 113 22.68 -12.42 5.91
CA GLY A 113 22.34 -13.51 6.82
C GLY A 113 21.19 -13.21 7.78
N MET A 114 20.35 -12.24 7.44
CA MET A 114 19.24 -11.79 8.27
C MET A 114 17.99 -12.65 8.03
N ARG A 115 17.10 -12.70 9.03
CA ARG A 115 15.82 -13.41 8.96
C ARG A 115 14.65 -12.45 9.17
N PHE A 116 13.54 -12.73 8.53
CA PHE A 116 12.29 -12.01 8.75
C PHE A 116 11.34 -12.90 9.56
N ASP A 117 10.81 -12.35 10.63
CA ASP A 117 9.76 -12.99 11.43
C ASP A 117 8.39 -12.82 10.74
N TYR A 118 8.01 -13.82 9.94
CA TYR A 118 6.76 -13.81 9.19
C TYR A 118 5.52 -13.78 10.09
N LEU A 119 5.61 -14.31 11.32
CA LEU A 119 4.48 -14.30 12.26
C LEU A 119 4.17 -12.88 12.72
N SER A 120 5.17 -12.04 12.87
CA SER A 120 5.00 -10.63 13.22
C SER A 120 4.24 -9.83 12.15
N ALA A 121 4.31 -10.26 10.88
CA ALA A 121 3.55 -9.67 9.77
C ALA A 121 2.10 -10.20 9.66
N GLY A 122 1.68 -11.05 10.58
CA GLY A 122 0.34 -11.66 10.60
C GLY A 122 -0.80 -10.65 10.40
N PRO A 123 -0.84 -9.50 11.11
CA PRO A 123 -1.88 -8.48 10.91
C PRO A 123 -1.96 -7.95 9.47
N ALA A 124 -0.83 -7.73 8.80
CA ALA A 124 -0.79 -7.29 7.41
C ALA A 124 -1.29 -8.38 6.47
N PHE A 125 -0.86 -9.63 6.66
CA PHE A 125 -1.34 -10.77 5.87
C PHE A 125 -2.83 -11.02 6.07
N MET A 126 -3.33 -10.94 7.30
CA MET A 126 -4.76 -11.07 7.59
C MET A 126 -5.58 -9.94 6.96
N THR A 127 -5.06 -8.72 6.95
CA THR A 127 -5.70 -7.59 6.26
C THR A 127 -5.78 -7.85 4.75
N ILE A 128 -4.69 -8.30 4.14
CA ILE A 128 -4.67 -8.63 2.70
C ILE A 128 -5.62 -9.79 2.40
N ALA A 129 -5.52 -10.89 3.15
CA ALA A 129 -6.36 -12.07 2.96
C ALA A 129 -7.85 -11.78 3.17
N GLY A 130 -8.19 -10.92 4.15
CA GLY A 130 -9.56 -10.55 4.45
C GLY A 130 -10.18 -9.61 3.42
N LEU A 131 -9.43 -8.60 2.94
CA LEU A 131 -9.98 -7.56 2.07
C LEU A 131 -9.89 -7.88 0.57
N LEU A 132 -8.91 -8.69 0.15
CA LEU A 132 -8.74 -9.04 -1.27
C LEU A 132 -9.98 -9.72 -1.89
N PRO A 133 -10.66 -10.69 -1.23
CA PRO A 133 -11.89 -11.26 -1.77
C PRO A 133 -12.99 -10.22 -1.99
N PHE A 134 -13.13 -9.25 -1.08
CA PHE A 134 -14.10 -8.17 -1.24
C PHE A 134 -13.76 -7.26 -2.42
N ALA A 135 -12.48 -6.93 -2.62
CA ALA A 135 -12.04 -6.16 -3.78
C ALA A 135 -12.43 -6.86 -5.10
N ILE A 136 -12.24 -8.19 -5.17
CA ILE A 136 -12.61 -9.02 -6.32
C ILE A 136 -14.13 -9.05 -6.50
N VAL A 137 -14.89 -9.31 -5.42
CA VAL A 137 -16.37 -9.35 -5.48
C VAL A 137 -16.94 -8.01 -5.93
N PHE A 138 -16.42 -6.88 -5.44
CA PHE A 138 -16.87 -5.56 -5.85
C PHE A 138 -16.53 -5.27 -7.32
N ASP A 139 -15.39 -5.75 -7.82
CA ASP A 139 -15.05 -5.62 -9.24
C ASP A 139 -16.00 -6.41 -10.13
N VAL A 140 -16.26 -7.68 -9.78
CA VAL A 140 -17.20 -8.55 -10.51
C VAL A 140 -18.62 -7.95 -10.51
N ARG A 141 -19.04 -7.38 -9.38
CA ARG A 141 -20.33 -6.70 -9.24
C ARG A 141 -20.37 -5.30 -9.88
N LYS A 142 -19.31 -4.89 -10.58
CA LYS A 142 -19.18 -3.57 -11.22
C LYS A 142 -19.22 -2.38 -10.24
N LEU A 143 -19.01 -2.63 -8.95
CA LEU A 143 -18.88 -1.60 -7.92
C LEU A 143 -17.44 -1.05 -7.90
N LYS A 144 -17.06 -0.39 -9.01
CA LYS A 144 -15.66 -0.02 -9.31
C LYS A 144 -15.02 0.89 -8.28
N GLN A 145 -15.79 1.80 -7.66
CA GLN A 145 -15.26 2.71 -6.62
C GLN A 145 -14.76 1.92 -5.41
N PHE A 146 -15.58 0.98 -4.89
CA PHE A 146 -15.18 0.13 -3.77
C PHE A 146 -14.01 -0.80 -4.10
N SER A 147 -14.02 -1.40 -5.30
CA SER A 147 -12.90 -2.24 -5.76
C SER A 147 -11.61 -1.45 -5.86
N ASN A 148 -11.60 -0.28 -6.51
CA ASN A 148 -10.41 0.56 -6.66
C ASN A 148 -9.88 1.06 -5.30
N LEU A 149 -10.77 1.44 -4.37
CA LEU A 149 -10.42 1.84 -3.01
C LEU A 149 -9.67 0.71 -2.30
N LEU A 150 -10.24 -0.49 -2.28
CA LEU A 150 -9.62 -1.65 -1.63
C LEU A 150 -8.30 -2.04 -2.29
N ILE A 151 -8.24 -2.08 -3.62
CA ILE A 151 -7.01 -2.39 -4.36
C ILE A 151 -5.92 -1.36 -4.05
N GLY A 152 -6.26 -0.07 -4.06
CA GLY A 152 -5.32 1.00 -3.69
C GLY A 152 -4.79 0.85 -2.27
N PHE A 153 -5.67 0.58 -1.31
CA PHE A 153 -5.30 0.30 0.08
C PHE A 153 -4.40 -0.93 0.21
N LEU A 154 -4.77 -2.05 -0.42
CA LEU A 154 -4.01 -3.30 -0.38
C LEU A 154 -2.63 -3.16 -1.01
N CYS A 155 -2.52 -2.42 -2.13
CA CYS A 155 -1.22 -2.11 -2.73
C CYS A 155 -0.33 -1.31 -1.76
N MET A 156 -0.88 -0.33 -1.04
CA MET A 156 -0.12 0.42 -0.03
C MET A 156 0.30 -0.45 1.14
N VAL A 157 -0.58 -1.31 1.67
CA VAL A 157 -0.25 -2.23 2.77
C VAL A 157 0.87 -3.19 2.36
N GLY A 158 0.72 -3.86 1.21
CA GLY A 158 1.73 -4.80 0.71
C GLY A 158 3.07 -4.12 0.39
N PHE A 159 3.04 -2.93 -0.20
CA PHE A 159 4.25 -2.17 -0.49
C PHE A 159 4.96 -1.70 0.78
N ASN A 160 4.23 -1.13 1.76
CA ASN A 160 4.82 -0.69 3.02
C ASN A 160 5.47 -1.83 3.81
N LEU A 161 4.83 -3.02 3.83
CA LEU A 161 5.43 -4.20 4.42
C LEU A 161 6.78 -4.52 3.78
N CYS A 162 6.83 -4.59 2.44
CA CYS A 162 8.06 -4.89 1.72
C CYS A 162 9.10 -3.78 1.88
N LEU A 163 8.69 -2.50 1.88
CA LEU A 163 9.57 -1.34 2.03
C LEU A 163 10.21 -1.31 3.42
N ALA A 164 9.45 -1.60 4.47
CA ALA A 164 9.96 -1.67 5.84
C ALA A 164 11.04 -2.74 5.97
N VAL A 165 10.78 -3.95 5.45
CA VAL A 165 11.78 -5.03 5.44
C VAL A 165 13.01 -4.64 4.60
N LEU A 166 12.81 -4.02 3.42
CA LEU A 166 13.89 -3.55 2.56
C LEU A 166 14.78 -2.54 3.28
N THR A 167 14.20 -1.58 3.99
CA THR A 167 14.93 -0.54 4.72
C THR A 167 15.82 -1.15 5.80
N TYR A 168 15.27 -2.07 6.60
CA TYR A 168 16.03 -2.78 7.62
C TYR A 168 17.13 -3.66 7.03
N ALA A 169 16.82 -4.44 6.00
CA ALA A 169 17.77 -5.32 5.35
C ALA A 169 18.91 -4.57 4.63
N GLY A 170 18.69 -3.31 4.24
CA GLY A 170 19.69 -2.48 3.57
C GLY A 170 20.54 -1.63 4.52
N THR A 171 20.12 -1.42 5.78
CA THR A 171 20.91 -0.64 6.76
C THR A 171 22.32 -1.20 6.99
N PRO A 172 22.57 -2.54 6.99
CA PRO A 172 23.89 -3.12 7.07
C PRO A 172 24.84 -2.87 5.88
N LEU A 173 24.40 -2.17 4.81
CA LEU A 173 25.29 -1.72 3.74
C LEU A 173 26.39 -0.76 4.22
N ASN A 174 26.18 -0.15 5.38
CA ASN A 174 27.19 0.60 6.14
C ASN A 174 27.82 1.77 5.39
N ALA A 175 27.07 2.46 4.51
CA ALA A 175 27.53 3.68 3.88
C ALA A 175 27.92 4.74 4.95
N PRO A 176 28.84 5.67 4.64
CA PRO A 176 29.24 6.74 5.56
C PRO A 176 28.05 7.59 5.99
N LEU A 177 28.04 7.99 7.27
CA LEU A 177 26.95 8.80 7.83
C LEU A 177 26.98 10.22 7.25
N ALA A 178 25.80 10.72 6.90
CA ALA A 178 25.63 12.05 6.32
C ALA A 178 25.44 13.16 7.37
N ASP A 179 25.34 12.84 8.67
CA ASP A 179 25.02 13.78 9.74
C ASP A 179 25.88 15.02 9.77
N SER A 180 27.21 14.88 9.61
CA SER A 180 28.14 16.01 9.57
C SER A 180 27.87 16.97 8.41
N TRP A 181 27.45 16.46 7.27
CA TRP A 181 27.04 17.26 6.12
C TRP A 181 25.67 17.91 6.36
N LEU A 182 24.72 17.19 6.91
CA LEU A 182 23.39 17.69 7.23
C LEU A 182 23.43 18.82 8.25
N MET A 183 24.24 18.68 9.33
CA MET A 183 24.49 19.74 10.33
C MET A 183 25.06 21.02 9.70
N LYS A 184 26.05 20.88 8.79
CA LYS A 184 26.60 22.03 8.07
C LYS A 184 25.58 22.70 7.16
N SER A 185 24.77 21.91 6.47
CA SER A 185 23.71 22.41 5.61
C SER A 185 22.65 23.18 6.42
N ASP A 186 22.24 22.66 7.57
CA ASP A 186 21.29 23.35 8.47
C ASP A 186 21.88 24.66 9.00
N ALA A 187 23.16 24.68 9.35
CA ALA A 187 23.85 25.90 9.77
C ALA A 187 23.87 26.95 8.65
N MET A 188 24.09 26.55 7.39
CA MET A 188 24.00 27.46 6.23
C MET A 188 22.57 28.00 5.99
N LEU A 189 21.54 27.22 6.35
CA LEU A 189 20.16 27.67 6.32
C LEU A 189 19.78 28.54 7.53
N GLY A 190 20.71 28.79 8.47
CA GLY A 190 20.46 29.54 9.69
C GLY A 190 19.65 28.75 10.73
N VAL A 191 19.52 27.45 10.59
CA VAL A 191 18.80 26.60 11.53
C VAL A 191 19.76 25.99 12.53
N HIS A 192 19.57 26.35 13.81
CA HIS A 192 20.32 25.79 14.92
C HIS A 192 19.41 24.81 15.68
N LEU A 193 19.43 23.54 15.29
CA LEU A 193 18.56 22.49 15.85
C LEU A 193 18.59 22.38 17.37
N PRO A 194 19.77 22.44 18.05
CA PRO A 194 19.83 22.44 19.52
C PRO A 194 18.87 23.45 20.15
N SER A 195 18.90 24.69 19.66
CA SER A 195 18.02 25.76 20.19
C SER A 195 16.54 25.51 19.89
N VAL A 196 16.22 24.89 18.73
CA VAL A 196 14.83 24.55 18.38
C VAL A 196 14.29 23.47 19.31
N VAL A 197 15.06 22.41 19.56
CA VAL A 197 14.65 21.32 20.46
C VAL A 197 14.56 21.77 21.92
N GLU A 198 15.52 22.58 22.38
CA GLU A 198 15.51 23.21 23.72
C GLU A 198 14.28 24.10 23.89
N TRP A 199 13.98 24.96 22.90
CA TRP A 199 12.79 25.79 22.93
C TRP A 199 11.52 24.95 23.03
N MET A 200 11.43 23.85 22.26
CA MET A 200 10.29 22.93 22.34
C MET A 200 10.14 22.28 23.70
N ALA A 201 11.24 21.92 24.36
CA ALA A 201 11.21 21.37 25.73
C ALA A 201 10.61 22.32 26.76
N HIS A 202 10.77 23.65 26.57
CA HIS A 202 10.16 24.67 27.41
C HIS A 202 8.70 24.99 27.05
N HIS A 203 8.16 24.40 25.95
CA HIS A 203 6.79 24.64 25.48
C HIS A 203 6.02 23.31 25.28
N PRO A 204 5.74 22.58 26.38
CA PRO A 204 5.20 21.22 26.30
C PRO A 204 3.86 21.10 25.56
N TRP A 205 3.01 22.12 25.60
CA TRP A 205 1.75 22.14 24.89
C TRP A 205 1.95 22.23 23.35
N ILE A 206 2.97 22.99 22.88
CA ILE A 206 3.34 23.07 21.47
C ILE A 206 3.93 21.73 21.03
N TYR A 207 4.79 21.13 21.86
CA TYR A 207 5.33 19.79 21.59
C TYR A 207 4.22 18.76 21.37
N VAL A 208 3.19 18.75 22.21
CA VAL A 208 2.04 17.84 22.06
C VAL A 208 1.33 18.05 20.71
N ILE A 209 1.10 19.31 20.32
CA ILE A 209 0.47 19.63 19.02
C ILE A 209 1.35 19.16 17.86
N MET A 210 2.65 19.45 17.87
CA MET A 210 3.58 19.06 16.83
C MET A 210 3.71 17.52 16.75
N ASN A 211 3.80 16.85 17.88
CA ASN A 211 3.84 15.40 17.94
C ASN A 211 2.54 14.75 17.39
N ARG A 212 1.38 15.34 17.66
CA ARG A 212 0.11 14.91 17.05
C ARG A 212 0.08 15.15 15.55
N ALA A 213 0.61 16.28 15.08
CA ALA A 213 0.76 16.55 13.67
C ALA A 213 1.67 15.50 13.00
N TYR A 214 2.81 15.17 13.60
CA TYR A 214 3.73 14.14 13.10
C TYR A 214 3.02 12.80 12.82
N TYR A 215 2.24 12.30 13.78
CA TYR A 215 1.50 11.04 13.63
C TYR A 215 0.24 11.15 12.78
N SER A 216 -0.16 12.34 12.34
CA SER A 216 -1.38 12.52 11.53
C SER A 216 -1.27 12.04 10.09
N VAL A 217 -0.07 11.74 9.59
CA VAL A 217 0.14 11.24 8.21
C VAL A 217 -0.63 9.95 7.93
N LEU A 218 -0.68 9.04 8.90
CA LEU A 218 -1.39 7.76 8.72
C LEU A 218 -2.91 7.93 8.61
N PRO A 219 -3.62 8.57 9.57
CA PRO A 219 -5.05 8.83 9.42
C PRO A 219 -5.36 9.73 8.21
N SER A 220 -4.49 10.68 7.85
CA SER A 220 -4.63 11.50 6.64
C SER A 220 -4.55 10.66 5.37
N THR A 221 -3.72 9.63 5.36
CA THR A 221 -3.61 8.68 4.24
C THR A 221 -4.88 7.84 4.09
N LEU A 222 -5.42 7.34 5.20
CA LEU A 222 -6.70 6.62 5.18
C LEU A 222 -7.82 7.51 4.65
N LEU A 223 -7.87 8.77 5.10
CA LEU A 223 -8.80 9.77 4.58
C LEU A 223 -8.59 10.00 3.08
N ALA A 224 -7.35 10.13 2.61
CA ALA A 224 -7.04 10.30 1.19
C ALA A 224 -7.51 9.09 0.37
N ILE A 225 -7.25 7.87 0.82
CA ILE A 225 -7.70 6.65 0.13
C ILE A 225 -9.22 6.63 0.01
N VAL A 226 -9.93 6.97 1.10
CA VAL A 226 -11.41 7.01 1.09
C VAL A 226 -11.92 8.10 0.15
N VAL A 227 -11.46 9.35 0.31
CA VAL A 227 -11.94 10.49 -0.48
C VAL A 227 -11.62 10.30 -1.97
N LEU A 228 -10.40 9.88 -2.30
CA LEU A 228 -10.00 9.62 -3.69
C LEU A 228 -10.63 8.34 -4.26
N GLY A 229 -10.95 7.35 -3.41
CA GLY A 229 -11.59 6.11 -3.80
C GLY A 229 -13.05 6.30 -4.22
N PHE A 230 -13.75 7.26 -3.59
CA PHE A 230 -15.11 7.65 -3.95
C PHE A 230 -15.18 8.78 -4.98
N ASP A 231 -14.03 9.32 -5.42
CA ASP A 231 -13.99 10.30 -6.50
C ASP A 231 -14.46 9.67 -7.82
N SER A 232 -15.12 10.48 -8.65
CA SER A 232 -15.50 10.08 -10.01
C SER A 232 -14.28 9.83 -10.91
N ASP A 233 -13.15 10.46 -10.63
CA ASP A 233 -11.89 10.27 -11.34
C ASP A 233 -10.94 9.33 -10.59
N VAL A 234 -11.08 8.04 -10.84
CA VAL A 234 -10.24 6.98 -10.25
C VAL A 234 -8.73 7.19 -10.49
N ARG A 235 -8.33 7.97 -11.51
CA ARG A 235 -6.92 8.26 -11.80
C ARG A 235 -6.25 8.99 -10.65
N ARG A 236 -7.00 9.75 -9.85
CA ARG A 236 -6.47 10.47 -8.68
C ARG A 236 -5.97 9.52 -7.61
N LEU A 237 -6.78 8.51 -7.23
CA LEU A 237 -6.35 7.47 -6.30
C LEU A 237 -5.15 6.69 -6.84
N ARG A 238 -5.23 6.25 -8.10
CA ARG A 238 -4.16 5.50 -8.75
C ARG A 238 -2.85 6.28 -8.77
N SER A 239 -2.91 7.55 -9.13
CA SER A 239 -1.76 8.46 -9.17
C SER A 239 -1.16 8.64 -7.76
N PHE A 240 -1.99 8.90 -6.75
CA PHE A 240 -1.53 9.05 -5.36
C PHE A 240 -0.79 7.80 -4.86
N VAL A 241 -1.36 6.60 -5.07
CA VAL A 241 -0.72 5.34 -4.66
C VAL A 241 0.60 5.12 -5.40
N SER A 242 0.66 5.39 -6.72
CA SER A 242 1.90 5.26 -7.50
C SER A 242 2.96 6.27 -7.08
N GLN A 243 2.58 7.53 -6.81
CA GLN A 243 3.48 8.55 -6.29
C GLN A 243 4.08 8.14 -4.96
N PHE A 244 3.25 7.61 -4.05
CA PHE A 244 3.70 7.13 -2.75
C PHE A 244 4.72 5.99 -2.88
N MET A 245 4.44 5.00 -3.73
CA MET A 245 5.34 3.85 -3.94
C MET A 245 6.68 4.28 -4.57
N ILE A 246 6.64 5.12 -5.60
CA ILE A 246 7.85 5.66 -6.24
C ILE A 246 8.66 6.49 -5.23
N ALA A 247 7.99 7.35 -4.47
CA ALA A 247 8.62 8.17 -3.44
C ALA A 247 9.30 7.32 -2.36
N GLY A 248 8.63 6.26 -1.89
CA GLY A 248 9.19 5.32 -0.92
C GLY A 248 10.48 4.66 -1.42
N LEU A 249 10.50 4.18 -2.68
CA LEU A 249 11.70 3.61 -3.28
C LEU A 249 12.83 4.62 -3.46
N LEU A 250 12.52 5.83 -3.94
CA LEU A 250 13.51 6.91 -4.10
C LEU A 250 14.13 7.29 -2.75
N THR A 251 13.30 7.50 -1.74
CA THR A 251 13.74 7.81 -0.38
C THR A 251 14.65 6.71 0.17
N THR A 252 14.25 5.44 0.03
CA THR A 252 15.05 4.30 0.49
C THR A 252 16.38 4.17 -0.28
N ALA A 253 16.38 4.40 -1.59
CA ALA A 253 17.59 4.38 -2.40
C ALA A 253 18.58 5.47 -1.97
N ILE A 254 18.09 6.69 -1.69
CA ILE A 254 18.94 7.79 -1.19
C ILE A 254 19.45 7.46 0.21
N TYR A 255 18.62 6.92 1.10
CA TYR A 255 19.00 6.48 2.43
C TYR A 255 20.14 5.45 2.42
N PHE A 256 20.15 4.51 1.47
CA PHE A 256 21.22 3.51 1.38
C PHE A 256 22.58 4.12 1.01
N VAL A 257 22.59 5.27 0.35
CA VAL A 257 23.83 5.97 -0.04
C VAL A 257 24.21 7.04 0.99
N LEU A 258 23.24 7.69 1.60
CA LEU A 258 23.39 8.81 2.54
C LEU A 258 22.60 8.55 3.84
N PRO A 259 22.92 7.49 4.60
CA PRO A 259 22.26 7.23 5.88
C PRO A 259 22.64 8.30 6.92
N ALA A 260 21.72 8.59 7.85
CA ALA A 260 21.97 9.49 8.98
C ALA A 260 21.34 8.93 10.26
N GLU A 261 21.99 9.20 11.41
CA GLU A 261 21.57 8.74 12.73
C GLU A 261 20.38 9.51 13.30
N ALA A 262 20.00 10.61 12.73
CA ALA A 262 19.11 11.62 13.23
C ALA A 262 19.72 12.60 14.27
N PRO A 263 19.17 13.84 14.34
CA PRO A 263 19.68 14.88 15.24
C PRO A 263 19.71 14.46 16.72
N THR A 264 18.71 13.66 17.15
CA THR A 264 18.63 13.18 18.54
C THR A 264 19.88 12.40 18.95
N ALA A 265 20.39 11.52 18.06
CA ALA A 265 21.64 10.79 18.34
C ALA A 265 22.86 11.69 18.15
N ALA A 266 22.93 12.44 17.06
CA ALA A 266 24.11 13.24 16.69
C ALA A 266 24.41 14.38 17.69
N PHE A 267 23.38 14.96 18.31
CA PHE A 267 23.52 16.02 19.32
C PHE A 267 23.35 15.53 20.77
N GLY A 268 22.98 14.26 20.98
CA GLY A 268 22.81 13.69 22.32
C GLY A 268 21.63 14.24 23.11
N TYR A 269 20.50 14.56 22.44
CA TYR A 269 19.29 15.01 23.13
C TYR A 269 18.65 13.90 23.95
N ALA A 270 17.82 14.29 24.92
CA ALA A 270 16.94 13.37 25.62
C ALA A 270 15.98 12.71 24.62
N ALA A 271 16.19 11.43 24.34
CA ALA A 271 15.41 10.67 23.39
C ALA A 271 14.08 10.21 23.99
N THR A 272 13.00 10.31 23.22
CA THR A 272 11.75 9.62 23.51
C THR A 272 11.94 8.09 23.38
N PRO A 273 11.06 7.24 23.97
CA PRO A 273 11.17 5.79 23.82
C PRO A 273 11.21 5.31 22.37
N ALA A 274 10.52 5.99 21.45
CA ALA A 274 10.56 5.66 20.02
C ALA A 274 11.91 6.03 19.38
N GLN A 275 12.46 7.20 19.71
CA GLN A 275 13.78 7.62 19.25
C GLN A 275 14.88 6.73 19.82
N GLN A 276 14.76 6.29 21.06
CA GLN A 276 15.68 5.33 21.66
C GLN A 276 15.72 4.01 20.88
N ARG A 277 14.54 3.42 20.58
CA ARG A 277 14.47 2.19 19.77
C ARG A 277 15.00 2.40 18.37
N PHE A 278 14.75 3.57 17.75
CA PHE A 278 15.34 3.90 16.44
C PHE A 278 16.87 3.84 16.51
N ILE A 279 17.51 4.52 17.50
CA ILE A 279 18.94 4.56 17.66
C ILE A 279 19.51 3.15 17.90
N GLU A 280 18.89 2.38 18.81
CA GLU A 280 19.27 1.00 19.10
C GLU A 280 19.21 0.10 17.84
N HIS A 281 18.11 0.15 17.11
CA HIS A 281 17.96 -0.63 15.86
C HIS A 281 18.94 -0.20 14.79
N PHE A 282 19.14 1.12 14.61
CA PHE A 282 20.06 1.65 13.61
C PHE A 282 21.49 1.16 13.85
N HIS A 283 21.97 1.25 15.08
CA HIS A 283 23.33 0.80 15.45
C HIS A 283 23.45 -0.74 15.41
N SER A 284 22.48 -1.47 15.97
CA SER A 284 22.50 -2.94 16.01
C SER A 284 22.41 -3.56 14.61
N LEU A 285 21.74 -2.89 13.65
CA LEU A 285 21.75 -3.31 12.25
C LEU A 285 23.10 -3.05 11.60
N ARG A 286 23.72 -1.90 11.86
CA ARG A 286 25.02 -1.54 11.29
C ARG A 286 26.17 -2.35 11.87
N SER A 287 26.09 -2.76 13.15
CA SER A 287 27.05 -3.67 13.79
C SER A 287 26.83 -5.14 13.40
N GLY A 288 25.65 -5.48 12.85
CA GLY A 288 25.27 -6.86 12.52
C GLY A 288 24.74 -7.66 13.73
N GLU A 289 24.47 -7.02 14.86
CA GLU A 289 23.91 -7.65 16.05
C GLU A 289 22.43 -8.00 15.86
N LEU A 290 21.64 -7.10 15.22
CA LEU A 290 20.24 -7.34 14.92
C LEU A 290 20.12 -8.17 13.64
N THR A 291 19.87 -9.47 13.79
CA THR A 291 19.74 -10.41 12.67
C THR A 291 18.32 -10.86 12.37
N VAL A 292 17.35 -10.52 13.22
CA VAL A 292 15.94 -10.89 13.05
C VAL A 292 15.08 -9.62 12.98
N ILE A 293 14.39 -9.44 11.86
CA ILE A 293 13.47 -8.31 11.65
C ILE A 293 12.06 -8.76 12.06
N SER A 294 11.46 -8.05 13.03
CA SER A 294 10.08 -8.28 13.47
C SER A 294 9.22 -7.03 13.29
N MET A 295 8.05 -7.17 12.66
CA MET A 295 7.10 -6.06 12.46
C MET A 295 6.59 -5.43 13.76
N ASN A 296 6.65 -6.17 14.87
CA ASN A 296 6.17 -5.70 16.17
C ASN A 296 7.06 -4.62 16.80
N SER A 297 8.30 -4.52 16.36
CA SER A 297 9.29 -3.58 16.89
C SER A 297 9.88 -2.63 15.85
N LEU A 298 9.29 -2.58 14.64
CA LEU A 298 9.81 -1.72 13.57
C LEU A 298 9.66 -0.24 13.92
N GLU A 299 10.75 0.49 13.67
CA GLU A 299 10.78 1.94 13.65
C GLU A 299 11.12 2.44 12.24
N GLY A 300 10.77 3.70 11.95
CA GLY A 300 11.17 4.32 10.69
C GLY A 300 12.66 4.66 10.72
N LEU A 301 13.50 3.95 9.96
CA LEU A 301 14.97 4.15 9.98
C LEU A 301 15.47 5.25 9.05
N ILE A 302 14.63 5.75 8.17
CA ILE A 302 15.05 6.75 7.17
C ILE A 302 15.01 8.14 7.78
N THR A 303 16.19 8.74 8.00
CA THR A 303 16.32 10.13 8.42
C THR A 303 16.41 11.03 7.19
N PHE A 304 17.40 10.82 6.30
CA PHE A 304 17.55 11.61 5.07
C PHE A 304 17.23 10.77 3.83
N PRO A 305 16.44 11.32 2.89
CA PRO A 305 15.55 12.50 3.04
C PRO A 305 14.31 12.17 3.87
N SER A 306 13.65 13.17 4.47
CA SER A 306 12.48 12.93 5.33
C SER A 306 11.31 12.32 4.55
N PHE A 307 11.00 11.04 4.84
CA PHE A 307 9.84 10.39 4.22
C PHE A 307 8.51 10.95 4.76
N HIS A 308 8.46 11.40 6.00
CA HIS A 308 7.28 12.09 6.54
C HIS A 308 6.95 13.37 5.78
N THR A 309 7.97 14.17 5.45
CA THR A 309 7.80 15.36 4.60
C THR A 309 7.36 14.98 3.19
N THR A 310 8.03 14.00 2.58
CA THR A 310 7.64 13.48 1.27
C THR A 310 6.17 13.07 1.24
N TRP A 311 5.77 12.32 2.22
CA TRP A 311 4.39 11.85 2.38
C TRP A 311 3.40 12.99 2.60
N ALA A 312 3.72 13.95 3.49
CA ALA A 312 2.91 15.13 3.75
C ALA A 312 2.67 15.98 2.48
N VAL A 313 3.71 16.20 1.68
CA VAL A 313 3.60 16.94 0.40
C VAL A 313 2.69 16.20 -0.58
N LEU A 314 2.85 14.88 -0.72
CA LEU A 314 1.98 14.07 -1.59
C LEU A 314 0.51 14.08 -1.12
N LEU A 315 0.27 14.05 0.20
CA LEU A 315 -1.08 14.19 0.76
C LEU A 315 -1.68 15.56 0.46
N ALA A 316 -0.93 16.64 0.63
CA ALA A 316 -1.42 17.98 0.28
C ALA A 316 -1.80 18.05 -1.21
N PHE A 317 -0.99 17.48 -2.11
CA PHE A 317 -1.33 17.42 -3.54
C PHE A 317 -2.53 16.55 -3.84
N ALA A 318 -2.73 15.45 -3.13
CA ALA A 318 -3.87 14.56 -3.30
C ALA A 318 -5.21 15.26 -3.03
N PHE A 319 -5.26 16.16 -2.06
CA PHE A 319 -6.46 16.92 -1.71
C PHE A 319 -6.69 18.20 -2.54
N ARG A 320 -5.77 18.55 -3.43
CA ARG A 320 -5.87 19.77 -4.26
C ARG A 320 -7.22 19.95 -4.99
N PRO A 321 -7.89 18.90 -5.51
CA PRO A 321 -9.17 19.08 -6.18
C PRO A 321 -10.35 19.44 -5.25
N TYR A 322 -10.19 19.26 -3.94
CA TYR A 322 -11.26 19.36 -2.96
C TYR A 322 -11.16 20.68 -2.19
N LYS A 323 -11.80 21.74 -2.67
CA LYS A 323 -11.66 23.12 -2.15
C LYS A 323 -11.77 23.23 -0.62
N TRP A 324 -12.72 22.48 0.00
CA TRP A 324 -12.96 22.53 1.43
C TRP A 324 -11.93 21.74 2.27
N LEU A 325 -11.36 20.70 1.70
CA LEU A 325 -10.33 19.87 2.36
C LEU A 325 -8.92 20.36 2.07
N PHE A 326 -8.70 21.06 0.95
CA PHE A 326 -7.37 21.43 0.49
C PHE A 326 -6.63 22.31 1.51
N LEU A 327 -7.23 23.42 1.92
CA LEU A 327 -6.56 24.33 2.86
C LEU A 327 -6.30 23.70 4.23
N PRO A 328 -7.27 23.04 4.90
CA PRO A 328 -6.99 22.29 6.12
C PRO A 328 -5.88 21.25 5.98
N MET A 329 -5.86 20.52 4.87
CA MET A 329 -4.84 19.51 4.62
C MET A 329 -3.47 20.12 4.32
N VAL A 330 -3.40 21.26 3.64
CA VAL A 330 -2.14 22.00 3.47
C VAL A 330 -1.59 22.47 4.81
N VAL A 331 -2.43 23.04 5.67
CA VAL A 331 -2.02 23.51 7.01
C VAL A 331 -1.54 22.34 7.86
N LEU A 332 -2.30 21.23 7.89
CA LEU A 332 -1.93 20.03 8.64
C LEU A 332 -0.60 19.45 8.13
N ASN A 333 -0.44 19.30 6.82
CA ASN A 333 0.78 18.72 6.25
C ASN A 333 1.99 19.66 6.35
N ALA A 334 1.78 20.98 6.34
CA ALA A 334 2.84 21.94 6.70
C ALA A 334 3.27 21.77 8.16
N ALA A 335 2.29 21.58 9.09
CA ALA A 335 2.60 21.28 10.48
C ALA A 335 3.34 19.94 10.62
N VAL A 336 3.02 18.91 9.81
CA VAL A 336 3.82 17.66 9.74
C VAL A 336 5.27 17.98 9.37
N CYS A 337 5.52 18.75 8.32
CA CYS A 337 6.89 19.10 7.90
C CYS A 337 7.65 19.83 9.01
N VAL A 338 7.02 20.80 9.68
CA VAL A 338 7.62 21.52 10.82
C VAL A 338 7.86 20.57 11.99
N SER A 339 6.91 19.67 12.27
CA SER A 339 7.00 18.74 13.41
C SER A 339 8.18 17.78 13.29
N THR A 340 8.58 17.37 12.08
CA THR A 340 9.73 16.47 11.89
C THR A 340 11.02 17.07 12.44
N VAL A 341 11.21 18.38 12.30
CA VAL A 341 12.36 19.13 12.80
C VAL A 341 12.21 19.44 14.30
N THR A 342 11.06 19.98 14.69
CA THR A 342 10.85 20.48 16.06
C THR A 342 10.76 19.36 17.10
N THR A 343 10.44 18.15 16.71
CA THR A 343 10.47 16.96 17.59
C THR A 343 11.82 16.23 17.60
N GLY A 344 12.82 16.73 16.87
CA GLY A 344 14.18 16.19 16.87
C GLY A 344 14.40 14.93 16.02
N TRP A 345 13.43 14.56 15.16
CA TRP A 345 13.59 13.41 14.27
C TRP A 345 14.44 13.70 13.03
N HIS A 346 14.40 14.94 12.51
CA HIS A 346 14.99 15.29 11.23
C HIS A 346 15.75 16.59 11.26
N TYR A 347 16.76 16.70 10.42
CA TYR A 347 17.40 17.96 10.04
C TYR A 347 16.44 18.80 9.18
N ALA A 348 16.60 20.13 9.16
CA ALA A 348 15.82 20.99 8.26
C ALA A 348 16.13 20.66 6.79
N THR A 349 17.37 20.30 6.49
CA THR A 349 17.80 19.83 5.16
C THR A 349 17.07 18.54 4.73
N ASP A 350 16.70 17.65 5.69
CA ASP A 350 15.93 16.44 5.38
C ASP A 350 14.54 16.80 4.83
N VAL A 351 13.95 17.88 5.36
CA VAL A 351 12.65 18.39 4.90
C VAL A 351 12.75 18.86 3.44
N LEU A 352 13.81 19.62 3.11
CA LEU A 352 14.04 20.05 1.71
C LEU A 352 14.24 18.86 0.78
N GLY A 353 15.03 17.87 1.21
CA GLY A 353 15.20 16.59 0.49
C GLY A 353 13.88 15.87 0.28
N GLY A 354 13.03 15.81 1.30
CA GLY A 354 11.69 15.20 1.24
C GLY A 354 10.77 15.88 0.24
N VAL A 355 10.76 17.23 0.19
CA VAL A 355 10.01 18.00 -0.81
C VAL A 355 10.48 17.67 -2.23
N VAL A 356 11.81 17.62 -2.47
CA VAL A 356 12.36 17.27 -3.77
C VAL A 356 11.93 15.87 -4.20
N VAL A 357 12.01 14.88 -3.31
CA VAL A 357 11.57 13.51 -3.59
C VAL A 357 10.09 13.46 -3.96
N ALA A 358 9.23 14.20 -3.24
CA ALA A 358 7.80 14.27 -3.55
C ALA A 358 7.54 14.84 -4.96
N LEU A 359 8.24 15.92 -5.33
CA LEU A 359 8.12 16.54 -6.64
C LEU A 359 8.61 15.61 -7.76
N VAL A 360 9.75 14.93 -7.56
CA VAL A 360 10.28 13.94 -8.51
C VAL A 360 9.31 12.79 -8.70
N ALA A 361 8.77 12.23 -7.61
CA ALA A 361 7.80 11.15 -7.68
C ALA A 361 6.51 11.56 -8.40
N ALA A 362 6.00 12.75 -8.12
CA ALA A 362 4.83 13.31 -8.81
C ALA A 362 5.09 13.47 -10.31
N GLN A 363 6.24 14.04 -10.69
CA GLN A 363 6.63 14.26 -12.08
C GLN A 363 6.82 12.93 -12.83
N THR A 364 7.45 11.96 -12.17
CA THR A 364 7.65 10.61 -12.74
C THR A 364 6.31 9.94 -13.01
N THR A 365 5.37 10.02 -12.08
CA THR A 365 4.02 9.44 -12.25
C THR A 365 3.25 10.12 -13.39
N ILE A 366 3.35 11.45 -13.53
CA ILE A 366 2.72 12.18 -14.66
C ILE A 366 3.30 11.71 -16.00
N ARG A 367 4.62 11.53 -16.08
CA ARG A 367 5.27 11.04 -17.31
C ARG A 367 4.85 9.61 -17.64
N LEU A 368 4.86 8.72 -16.65
CA LEU A 368 4.42 7.33 -16.83
C LEU A 368 2.94 7.26 -17.25
N GLY A 369 2.06 8.09 -16.66
CA GLY A 369 0.65 8.16 -17.06
C GLY A 369 0.46 8.54 -18.52
N LYS A 370 1.26 9.49 -19.04
CA LYS A 370 1.23 9.84 -20.47
C LYS A 370 1.65 8.69 -21.38
N TRP A 371 2.65 7.89 -20.98
CA TRP A 371 3.08 6.72 -21.74
C TRP A 371 1.99 5.64 -21.77
N THR A 372 1.32 5.37 -20.65
CA THR A 372 0.23 4.38 -20.60
C THR A 372 -1.00 4.82 -21.39
N ASP A 373 -1.28 6.12 -21.46
CA ASP A 373 -2.38 6.67 -22.27
C ASP A 373 -2.06 6.59 -23.79
N LEU A 374 -0.80 6.82 -24.18
CA LEU A 374 -0.35 6.64 -25.57
C LEU A 374 -0.43 5.17 -26.01
N ASP A 375 -0.09 4.22 -25.13
CA ASP A 375 -0.23 2.78 -25.41
C ASP A 375 -1.71 2.37 -25.58
N LEU A 376 -2.62 2.98 -24.82
CA LEU A 376 -4.06 2.76 -24.97
C LEU A 376 -4.61 3.28 -26.31
N GLU A 377 -4.12 4.44 -26.78
CA GLU A 377 -4.51 4.97 -28.07
C GLU A 377 -3.94 4.16 -29.24
N SER A 378 -2.68 3.71 -29.14
CA SER A 378 -2.08 2.83 -30.14
C SER A 378 -2.78 1.46 -30.21
N THR A 379 -3.14 0.88 -29.06
CA THR A 379 -3.89 -0.38 -28.97
C THR A 379 -5.31 -0.24 -29.53
N LYS A 380 -5.98 0.89 -29.30
CA LYS A 380 -7.29 1.20 -29.89
C LYS A 380 -7.20 1.37 -31.40
N ALA A 381 -6.19 2.08 -31.89
CA ALA A 381 -5.95 2.25 -33.31
C ALA A 381 -5.67 0.92 -34.02
N GLU A 382 -4.86 0.05 -33.43
CA GLU A 382 -4.55 -1.29 -33.95
C GLU A 382 -5.79 -2.21 -33.94
N PHE A 383 -6.61 -2.16 -32.87
CA PHE A 383 -7.88 -2.90 -32.80
C PHE A 383 -8.87 -2.42 -33.86
N THR A 384 -9.00 -1.09 -34.04
CA THR A 384 -9.87 -0.50 -35.08
C THR A 384 -9.41 -0.89 -36.47
N MET A 385 -8.10 -0.94 -36.71
CA MET A 385 -7.52 -1.35 -37.98
C MET A 385 -7.72 -2.85 -38.28
N LYS A 386 -7.67 -3.71 -37.25
CA LYS A 386 -7.85 -5.17 -37.39
C LYS A 386 -9.31 -5.59 -37.47
N THR A 387 -10.24 -4.87 -36.86
CA THR A 387 -11.65 -5.29 -36.77
C THR A 387 -12.60 -4.45 -37.59
N GLY A 388 -12.16 -3.30 -38.09
CA GLY A 388 -13.04 -2.34 -38.81
C GLY A 388 -14.11 -1.70 -37.90
N LEU A 389 -14.12 -1.99 -36.61
CA LEU A 389 -15.07 -1.45 -35.63
C LEU A 389 -14.44 -0.27 -34.89
N ALA A 390 -14.94 0.93 -35.14
CA ALA A 390 -14.56 2.10 -34.36
C ALA A 390 -15.15 2.02 -32.95
N LEU A 391 -14.33 1.87 -31.93
CA LEU A 391 -14.72 2.02 -30.53
C LEU A 391 -14.95 3.52 -30.22
N THR A 392 -16.19 3.98 -30.42
CA THR A 392 -16.59 5.33 -30.04
C THR A 392 -16.71 5.38 -28.50
N VAL A 393 -15.72 5.94 -27.85
CA VAL A 393 -15.84 6.37 -26.45
C VAL A 393 -16.71 7.62 -26.47
N ALA A 394 -17.93 7.54 -25.92
CA ALA A 394 -18.78 8.69 -25.71
C ALA A 394 -18.04 9.67 -24.79
N HIS A 395 -17.57 10.77 -25.35
CA HIS A 395 -17.20 11.95 -24.57
C HIS A 395 -18.43 12.47 -23.86
N PRO A 396 -18.40 12.81 -22.57
CA PRO A 396 -19.51 13.49 -21.95
C PRO A 396 -19.72 14.83 -22.68
N LEU A 397 -20.91 15.00 -23.22
CA LEU A 397 -21.35 16.18 -23.92
C LEU A 397 -21.04 17.44 -23.10
N GLY A 398 -20.31 18.36 -23.71
CA GLY A 398 -20.13 19.71 -23.19
C GLY A 398 -21.44 20.45 -23.08
N PRO A 399 -21.51 21.57 -22.33
CA PRO A 399 -22.75 22.24 -22.00
C PRO A 399 -23.47 22.73 -23.26
N CYS A 400 -24.73 22.32 -23.39
CA CYS A 400 -25.68 22.81 -24.39
C CYS A 400 -25.73 24.34 -24.33
N ARG A 401 -25.25 25.03 -25.38
CA ARG A 401 -25.60 26.45 -25.59
C ARG A 401 -27.07 26.52 -26.00
N MET A 402 -27.89 27.03 -25.13
CA MET A 402 -29.24 27.49 -25.53
C MET A 402 -29.07 28.66 -26.49
N LEU A 403 -29.48 28.48 -27.73
CA LEU A 403 -29.70 29.55 -28.68
C LEU A 403 -31.02 30.22 -28.27
N SER A 404 -30.93 31.49 -27.81
CA SER A 404 -32.05 32.42 -27.69
C SER A 404 -32.30 32.99 -29.06
N SER A 405 -33.46 32.76 -29.59
CA SER A 405 -34.14 33.62 -30.56
C SER A 405 -35.37 34.22 -29.93
#